data_47ce38e087978ac6aed254f5d9e0c9c4
#
_entry.id   47ce38e087978ac6aed254f5d9e0c9c4
#
_cell.length_a   1.000
_cell.length_b   1.000
_cell.length_c   1.000
_cell.angle_alpha   90.00
_cell.angle_beta   90.00
_cell.angle_gamma   90.00
#
_symmetry.space_group_name_H-M   'P 1'
#
loop_
_entity.id
_entity.type
_entity.pdbx_description
1 polymer ?
#
loop_
_entity_poly.entity_id
_entity_poly.type
_entity_poly.pdbx_seq_one_letter_code
_entity_poly.pdbx_strand_id
1 'polypeptide(L)'
;MDIHSYMKKNGFIWGPEPEIYDGVAGFYTYGPNGKKLKNKVEDILRKNFTKNSIHEVETPIIAPEIVWKASGHLGKFTDPLIKDIKGGVHRVDKLIEDFLIKNNDSPDNYNLGSMNNKEFLKFIIDKKIKSPNGLELKKEIINHDLMMETKVSVDRRAFNRPETATMTYLPFKSYYEFYRKKLPFGVFQIGKAFRNEISPRNSVLRGREFTQAEAQIFYSEDQKKEIELNKDILKSEIPLWSHKDQSERKLKKNISIESCLKKSIFKSRAFAKAMHLANKIISEFGFPIERIRFRQHNPNEMAFYAEDAWDLEIKTNSQSWIEVAGIHDRKDYDLSQHQKMSNKNLEAEGSIPHIMELAFGTDRLVYSILDIFMNQEKVNNDNRIVLKLPSSIQLNKFAVFPLQKKDGLLEKAQEIHSILNEKYDNVIIDISGSIGKRYRRQDEIGTKNCITIDYDTLKDNTVTIRDRDTMVQKRIKIKDLK
;
A
#
# COMPACT_ATOMS: atom_id res chain seq x y z
N MET A 1 2.67 -20.76 11.82
CA MET A 1 1.84 -20.61 10.60
C MET A 1 2.47 -19.50 9.80
N ASP A 2 2.74 -19.73 8.52
CA ASP A 2 3.21 -18.67 7.62
C ASP A 2 2.10 -17.66 7.30
N ILE A 3 2.48 -16.46 6.84
CA ILE A 3 1.55 -15.36 6.61
C ILE A 3 0.49 -15.67 5.54
N HIS A 4 0.84 -16.44 4.50
CA HIS A 4 -0.10 -16.75 3.41
C HIS A 4 -1.19 -17.72 3.88
N SER A 5 -0.79 -18.80 4.59
CA SER A 5 -1.73 -19.73 5.21
C SER A 5 -2.65 -19.04 6.21
N TYR A 6 -2.10 -18.09 6.99
CA TYR A 6 -2.89 -17.30 7.91
C TYR A 6 -3.92 -16.42 7.20
N MET A 7 -3.51 -15.69 6.15
CA MET A 7 -4.41 -14.84 5.37
C MET A 7 -5.55 -15.64 4.72
N LYS A 8 -5.22 -16.80 4.13
CA LYS A 8 -6.21 -17.69 3.49
C LYS A 8 -7.20 -18.23 4.49
N LYS A 9 -6.73 -18.80 5.60
CA LYS A 9 -7.56 -19.39 6.67
C LYS A 9 -8.56 -18.39 7.25
N ASN A 10 -8.13 -17.15 7.47
CA ASN A 10 -8.91 -16.14 8.18
C ASN A 10 -9.72 -15.21 7.25
N GLY A 11 -9.86 -15.55 5.97
CA GLY A 11 -10.67 -14.80 5.02
C GLY A 11 -10.13 -13.38 4.73
N PHE A 12 -8.80 -13.22 4.75
CA PHE A 12 -8.17 -11.98 4.33
C PHE A 12 -7.90 -11.96 2.83
N ILE A 13 -7.12 -12.91 2.34
CA ILE A 13 -6.73 -12.98 0.92
C ILE A 13 -6.77 -14.43 0.46
N TRP A 14 -7.48 -14.66 -0.64
CA TRP A 14 -7.60 -15.94 -1.33
C TRP A 14 -6.98 -15.90 -2.72
N GLY A 15 -6.61 -17.03 -3.24
CA GLY A 15 -6.06 -17.18 -4.58
C GLY A 15 -4.66 -17.80 -4.60
N PRO A 16 -4.02 -17.87 -5.77
CA PRO A 16 -4.39 -17.18 -7.02
C PRO A 16 -5.76 -17.53 -7.58
N GLU A 17 -6.44 -16.56 -8.16
CA GLU A 17 -7.79 -16.74 -8.72
C GLU A 17 -7.76 -16.93 -10.26
N PRO A 18 -8.78 -17.58 -10.88
CA PRO A 18 -9.82 -18.36 -10.18
C PRO A 18 -9.30 -19.74 -9.77
N GLU A 19 -9.31 -20.07 -8.48
CA GLU A 19 -8.76 -21.33 -7.94
C GLU A 19 -9.37 -22.60 -8.60
N ILE A 20 -10.65 -22.56 -8.99
CA ILE A 20 -11.35 -23.68 -9.65
C ILE A 20 -10.79 -24.03 -11.06
N TYR A 21 -9.93 -23.16 -11.62
CA TYR A 21 -9.25 -23.33 -12.91
C TYR A 21 -7.74 -23.21 -12.74
N ASP A 22 -7.18 -23.70 -11.65
CA ASP A 22 -5.76 -23.67 -11.28
C ASP A 22 -5.18 -22.27 -11.02
N GLY A 23 -5.99 -21.23 -11.08
CA GLY A 23 -5.63 -19.86 -10.77
C GLY A 23 -4.55 -19.27 -11.67
N VAL A 24 -4.56 -17.95 -11.80
CA VAL A 24 -3.50 -17.20 -12.51
C VAL A 24 -2.75 -16.33 -11.50
N ALA A 25 -1.47 -16.59 -11.32
CA ALA A 25 -0.64 -15.83 -10.39
C ALA A 25 -0.77 -14.32 -10.61
N GLY A 26 -0.88 -13.56 -9.52
CA GLY A 26 -1.02 -12.10 -9.59
C GLY A 26 -2.46 -11.58 -9.57
N PHE A 27 -3.47 -12.49 -9.53
CA PHE A 27 -4.86 -12.14 -9.30
C PHE A 27 -5.35 -12.77 -7.99
N TYR A 28 -5.93 -11.96 -7.10
CA TYR A 28 -6.31 -12.38 -5.76
C TYR A 28 -7.67 -11.82 -5.37
N THR A 29 -8.41 -12.59 -4.57
CA THR A 29 -9.67 -12.17 -3.96
C THR A 29 -9.43 -11.69 -2.53
N TYR A 30 -9.91 -10.49 -2.21
CA TYR A 30 -10.07 -10.07 -0.83
C TYR A 30 -11.30 -10.74 -0.22
N GLY A 31 -11.07 -11.65 0.72
CA GLY A 31 -12.16 -12.22 1.51
C GLY A 31 -12.83 -11.20 2.42
N PRO A 32 -13.89 -11.57 3.16
CA PRO A 32 -14.68 -10.62 3.95
C PRO A 32 -13.85 -9.79 4.95
N ASN A 33 -12.91 -10.41 5.66
CA ASN A 33 -12.03 -9.71 6.60
C ASN A 33 -10.99 -8.87 5.88
N GLY A 34 -10.46 -9.37 4.77
CA GLY A 34 -9.51 -8.64 3.93
C GLY A 34 -10.13 -7.39 3.33
N LYS A 35 -11.36 -7.49 2.81
CA LYS A 35 -12.06 -6.31 2.24
C LYS A 35 -12.39 -5.27 3.32
N LYS A 36 -12.79 -5.71 4.52
CA LYS A 36 -12.97 -4.79 5.66
C LYS A 36 -11.67 -4.04 6.00
N LEU A 37 -10.54 -4.76 6.07
CA LEU A 37 -9.24 -4.13 6.34
C LEU A 37 -8.86 -3.15 5.23
N LYS A 38 -9.00 -3.56 3.98
CA LYS A 38 -8.72 -2.72 2.82
C LYS A 38 -9.57 -1.45 2.83
N ASN A 39 -10.85 -1.53 3.13
CA ASN A 39 -11.71 -0.36 3.27
C ASN A 39 -11.19 0.59 4.36
N LYS A 40 -10.77 0.09 5.53
CA LYS A 40 -10.18 0.93 6.59
C LYS A 40 -8.89 1.63 6.13
N VAL A 41 -8.06 0.95 5.35
CA VAL A 41 -6.85 1.54 4.74
C VAL A 41 -7.25 2.66 3.77
N GLU A 42 -8.17 2.40 2.86
CA GLU A 42 -8.66 3.36 1.89
C GLU A 42 -9.35 4.56 2.56
N ASP A 43 -10.12 4.35 3.65
CA ASP A 43 -10.78 5.41 4.41
C ASP A 43 -9.80 6.35 5.12
N ILE A 44 -8.68 5.83 5.64
CA ILE A 44 -7.61 6.66 6.22
C ILE A 44 -6.98 7.55 5.14
N LEU A 45 -6.69 6.99 3.97
CA LEU A 45 -6.15 7.74 2.82
C LEU A 45 -7.15 8.82 2.36
N ARG A 46 -8.39 8.43 2.11
CA ARG A 46 -9.49 9.33 1.69
C ARG A 46 -9.68 10.49 2.66
N LYS A 47 -9.77 10.18 3.96
CA LYS A 47 -9.91 11.17 5.03
C LYS A 47 -8.76 12.18 5.04
N ASN A 48 -7.52 11.72 4.91
CA ASN A 48 -6.35 12.60 4.95
C ASN A 48 -6.24 13.45 3.70
N PHE A 49 -6.48 12.91 2.51
CA PHE A 49 -6.50 13.68 1.28
C PHE A 49 -7.60 14.76 1.32
N THR A 50 -8.82 14.38 1.67
CA THR A 50 -9.97 15.32 1.74
C THR A 50 -9.73 16.43 2.77
N LYS A 51 -9.16 16.11 3.94
CA LYS A 51 -8.81 17.14 4.95
C LYS A 51 -7.75 18.14 4.47
N ASN A 52 -6.96 17.77 3.47
CA ASN A 52 -5.99 18.66 2.84
C ASN A 52 -6.51 19.29 1.54
N SER A 53 -7.85 19.32 1.35
CA SER A 53 -8.52 19.91 0.18
C SER A 53 -8.10 19.26 -1.14
N ILE A 54 -7.76 17.96 -1.10
CA ILE A 54 -7.54 17.13 -2.27
C ILE A 54 -8.84 16.33 -2.48
N HIS A 55 -9.51 16.50 -3.62
CA HIS A 55 -10.84 15.95 -3.85
C HIS A 55 -10.80 14.63 -4.61
N GLU A 56 -11.66 13.68 -4.22
CA GLU A 56 -11.74 12.37 -4.86
C GLU A 56 -12.37 12.49 -6.25
N VAL A 57 -11.77 11.81 -7.21
CA VAL A 57 -12.25 11.67 -8.59
C VAL A 57 -12.22 10.22 -9.01
N GLU A 58 -12.96 9.88 -10.05
CA GLU A 58 -12.91 8.55 -10.66
C GLU A 58 -12.70 8.70 -12.16
N THR A 59 -11.73 7.97 -12.71
CA THR A 59 -11.37 8.03 -14.12
C THR A 59 -11.38 6.64 -14.74
N PRO A 60 -11.55 6.52 -16.09
CA PRO A 60 -11.56 5.24 -16.76
C PRO A 60 -10.30 4.41 -16.53
N ILE A 61 -10.47 3.09 -16.45
CA ILE A 61 -9.36 2.13 -16.32
C ILE A 61 -8.68 1.92 -17.67
N ILE A 62 -9.45 1.91 -18.74
CA ILE A 62 -8.97 1.65 -20.10
C ILE A 62 -8.76 2.97 -20.82
N ALA A 63 -7.60 3.13 -21.45
CA ALA A 63 -7.28 4.29 -22.27
C ALA A 63 -6.71 3.90 -23.64
N PRO A 64 -6.95 4.72 -24.68
CA PRO A 64 -6.39 4.50 -26.02
C PRO A 64 -4.86 4.53 -26.00
N GLU A 65 -4.25 3.82 -26.97
CA GLU A 65 -2.81 3.71 -27.16
C GLU A 65 -2.08 5.06 -27.15
N ILE A 66 -2.70 6.11 -27.72
CA ILE A 66 -2.11 7.45 -27.82
C ILE A 66 -1.77 8.05 -26.44
N VAL A 67 -2.58 7.77 -25.43
CA VAL A 67 -2.34 8.23 -24.04
C VAL A 67 -1.02 7.68 -23.52
N TRP A 68 -0.79 6.40 -23.73
CA TRP A 68 0.40 5.69 -23.22
C TRP A 68 1.65 5.97 -24.06
N LYS A 69 1.49 6.34 -25.34
CA LYS A 69 2.57 6.90 -26.14
C LYS A 69 2.99 8.27 -25.64
N ALA A 70 2.01 9.14 -25.33
CA ALA A 70 2.29 10.47 -24.82
C ALA A 70 2.99 10.46 -23.46
N SER A 71 2.52 9.65 -22.52
CA SER A 71 3.13 9.50 -21.18
C SER A 71 4.47 8.74 -21.20
N GLY A 72 4.83 8.08 -22.33
CA GLY A 72 6.07 7.32 -22.47
C GLY A 72 6.04 5.90 -21.89
N HIS A 73 4.89 5.41 -21.43
CA HIS A 73 4.77 4.04 -20.90
C HIS A 73 5.02 2.99 -22.00
N LEU A 74 4.48 3.19 -23.20
CA LEU A 74 4.70 2.25 -24.28
C LEU A 74 6.18 2.25 -24.73
N GLY A 75 6.81 1.09 -24.62
CA GLY A 75 8.19 0.84 -25.02
C GLY A 75 9.26 1.24 -23.98
N LYS A 76 8.90 1.89 -22.87
CA LYS A 76 9.84 2.23 -21.79
C LYS A 76 9.49 1.59 -20.44
N PHE A 77 8.24 1.19 -20.27
CA PHE A 77 7.78 0.57 -19.03
C PHE A 77 7.98 -0.95 -19.11
N THR A 78 9.24 -1.37 -18.92
CA THR A 78 9.66 -2.76 -19.14
C THR A 78 10.45 -3.30 -17.97
N ASP A 79 10.35 -4.62 -17.72
CA ASP A 79 11.21 -5.36 -16.81
C ASP A 79 12.33 -6.10 -17.56
N PRO A 80 13.58 -6.11 -17.05
CA PRO A 80 14.65 -6.91 -17.62
C PRO A 80 14.45 -8.40 -17.27
N LEU A 81 14.37 -9.25 -18.28
CA LEU A 81 14.18 -10.69 -18.16
C LEU A 81 15.34 -11.48 -18.71
N ILE A 82 15.65 -12.60 -18.07
CA ILE A 82 16.61 -13.59 -18.52
C ILE A 82 15.96 -14.98 -18.52
N LYS A 83 16.29 -15.82 -19.54
CA LYS A 83 15.82 -17.19 -19.61
C LYS A 83 16.88 -18.15 -19.09
N ASP A 84 16.48 -19.20 -18.41
CA ASP A 84 17.35 -20.34 -18.19
C ASP A 84 17.42 -21.27 -19.42
N ILE A 85 18.30 -22.27 -19.35
CA ILE A 85 18.52 -23.20 -20.49
C ILE A 85 17.31 -24.08 -20.80
N LYS A 86 16.36 -24.22 -19.86
CA LYS A 86 15.11 -24.96 -20.06
C LYS A 86 13.94 -24.04 -20.47
N GLY A 87 14.19 -22.72 -20.65
CA GLY A 87 13.20 -21.76 -21.08
C GLY A 87 12.42 -21.09 -19.93
N GLY A 88 12.73 -21.41 -18.67
CA GLY A 88 12.20 -20.71 -17.51
C GLY A 88 12.58 -19.22 -17.56
N VAL A 89 11.62 -18.34 -17.29
CA VAL A 89 11.80 -16.88 -17.38
C VAL A 89 11.96 -16.29 -15.98
N HIS A 90 13.00 -15.48 -15.81
CA HIS A 90 13.33 -14.87 -14.51
C HIS A 90 13.54 -13.37 -14.69
N ARG A 91 13.04 -12.61 -13.73
CA ARG A 91 13.31 -11.18 -13.64
C ARG A 91 14.71 -10.95 -13.08
N VAL A 92 15.51 -10.19 -13.79
CA VAL A 92 16.96 -10.10 -13.56
C VAL A 92 17.30 -9.45 -12.23
N ASP A 93 16.69 -8.30 -11.94
CA ASP A 93 16.90 -7.57 -10.70
C ASP A 93 16.56 -8.43 -9.46
N LYS A 94 15.44 -9.16 -9.53
CA LYS A 94 15.00 -10.04 -8.44
C LYS A 94 15.89 -11.27 -8.28
N LEU A 95 16.37 -11.80 -9.37
CA LEU A 95 17.31 -12.94 -9.33
C LEU A 95 18.62 -12.56 -8.62
N ILE A 96 19.09 -11.33 -8.86
CA ILE A 96 20.29 -10.79 -8.21
C ILE A 96 20.01 -10.49 -6.73
N GLU A 97 18.87 -9.86 -6.40
CA GLU A 97 18.46 -9.62 -5.01
C GLU A 97 18.41 -10.92 -4.19
N ASP A 98 17.71 -11.94 -4.71
CA ASP A 98 17.57 -13.24 -4.06
C ASP A 98 18.95 -13.92 -3.84
N PHE A 99 19.85 -13.79 -4.83
CA PHE A 99 21.22 -14.30 -4.72
C PHE A 99 22.02 -13.58 -3.62
N LEU A 100 21.94 -12.25 -3.57
CA LEU A 100 22.64 -11.46 -2.55
C LEU A 100 22.16 -11.81 -1.15
N ILE A 101 20.83 -11.83 -0.95
CA ILE A 101 20.22 -12.19 0.35
C ILE A 101 20.66 -13.59 0.80
N LYS A 102 20.64 -14.56 -0.12
CA LYS A 102 21.07 -15.95 0.17
C LYS A 102 22.54 -16.04 0.59
N ASN A 103 23.39 -15.11 0.12
CA ASN A 103 24.81 -15.05 0.46
C ASN A 103 25.11 -14.06 1.61
N ASN A 104 24.11 -13.68 2.41
CA ASN A 104 24.22 -12.71 3.50
C ASN A 104 24.78 -11.35 3.08
N ASP A 105 24.53 -10.94 1.84
CA ASP A 105 24.87 -9.61 1.33
C ASP A 105 23.58 -8.79 1.14
N SER A 106 23.66 -7.49 1.42
CA SER A 106 22.48 -6.61 1.29
C SER A 106 22.35 -6.11 -0.13
N PRO A 107 21.16 -6.25 -0.78
CA PRO A 107 20.89 -5.59 -2.06
C PRO A 107 21.08 -4.07 -2.03
N ASP A 108 20.91 -3.44 -0.86
CA ASP A 108 21.13 -2.01 -0.63
C ASP A 108 22.59 -1.57 -0.88
N ASN A 109 23.56 -2.52 -0.90
CA ASN A 109 24.95 -2.25 -1.26
C ASN A 109 25.19 -2.07 -2.76
N TYR A 110 24.17 -2.36 -3.58
CA TYR A 110 24.24 -2.35 -5.04
C TYR A 110 23.09 -1.51 -5.58
N ASN A 111 23.38 -0.61 -6.49
CA ASN A 111 22.36 0.24 -7.10
C ASN A 111 21.62 -0.52 -8.21
N LEU A 112 20.91 -1.60 -7.86
CA LEU A 112 20.26 -2.49 -8.85
C LEU A 112 19.25 -1.74 -9.73
N GLY A 113 18.51 -0.79 -9.16
CA GLY A 113 17.53 0.01 -9.88
C GLY A 113 18.11 0.90 -11.00
N SER A 114 19.42 1.17 -10.98
CA SER A 114 20.11 1.98 -11.99
C SER A 114 20.90 1.17 -13.01
N MET A 115 21.00 -0.15 -12.84
CA MET A 115 21.75 -1.01 -13.74
C MET A 115 21.05 -1.17 -15.11
N ASN A 116 21.81 -1.03 -16.18
CA ASN A 116 21.36 -1.40 -17.51
C ASN A 116 21.56 -2.90 -17.80
N ASN A 117 21.01 -3.38 -18.92
CA ASN A 117 21.06 -4.81 -19.27
C ASN A 117 22.50 -5.36 -19.39
N LYS A 118 23.47 -4.55 -19.80
CA LYS A 118 24.89 -4.98 -19.89
C LYS A 118 25.50 -5.15 -18.50
N GLU A 119 25.21 -4.24 -17.60
CA GLU A 119 25.69 -4.28 -16.20
C GLU A 119 25.06 -5.47 -15.47
N PHE A 120 23.76 -5.68 -15.61
CA PHE A 120 23.08 -6.87 -15.09
C PHE A 120 23.71 -8.17 -15.59
N LEU A 121 23.93 -8.28 -16.92
CA LEU A 121 24.51 -9.47 -17.49
C LEU A 121 25.92 -9.73 -16.98
N LYS A 122 26.74 -8.68 -16.89
CA LYS A 122 28.10 -8.75 -16.30
C LYS A 122 28.03 -9.25 -14.86
N PHE A 123 27.13 -8.66 -14.03
CA PHE A 123 26.96 -9.06 -12.64
C PHE A 123 26.61 -10.55 -12.49
N ILE A 124 25.65 -11.02 -13.31
CA ILE A 124 25.24 -12.44 -13.33
C ILE A 124 26.41 -13.35 -13.68
N ILE A 125 27.21 -13.00 -14.69
CA ILE A 125 28.36 -13.79 -15.14
C ILE A 125 29.46 -13.79 -14.07
N ASP A 126 29.84 -12.61 -13.56
CA ASP A 126 30.93 -12.45 -12.58
C ASP A 126 30.63 -13.22 -11.28
N LYS A 127 29.38 -13.18 -10.83
CA LYS A 127 28.92 -13.87 -9.61
C LYS A 127 28.44 -15.31 -9.86
N LYS A 128 28.47 -15.80 -11.11
CA LYS A 128 28.03 -17.14 -11.51
C LYS A 128 26.61 -17.47 -11.02
N ILE A 129 25.70 -16.49 -11.16
CA ILE A 129 24.32 -16.62 -10.70
C ILE A 129 23.59 -17.61 -11.58
N LYS A 130 22.85 -18.52 -10.97
CA LYS A 130 21.97 -19.51 -11.61
C LYS A 130 20.50 -19.22 -11.34
N SER A 131 19.63 -19.86 -12.11
CA SER A 131 18.20 -19.83 -11.84
C SER A 131 17.87 -20.39 -10.45
N PRO A 132 16.70 -20.11 -9.86
CA PRO A 132 16.28 -20.69 -8.56
C PRO A 132 16.36 -22.21 -8.50
N ASN A 133 16.24 -22.88 -9.66
CA ASN A 133 16.33 -24.33 -9.80
C ASN A 133 17.77 -24.81 -10.11
N GLY A 134 18.78 -23.94 -9.98
CA GLY A 134 20.20 -24.27 -10.21
C GLY A 134 20.61 -24.38 -11.67
N LEU A 135 19.75 -24.03 -12.64
CA LEU A 135 20.05 -24.10 -14.07
C LEU A 135 20.88 -22.90 -14.52
N GLU A 136 21.70 -23.12 -15.56
CA GLU A 136 22.45 -22.05 -16.22
C GLU A 136 21.50 -21.06 -16.91
N LEU A 137 21.90 -19.79 -16.92
CA LEU A 137 21.14 -18.70 -17.54
C LEU A 137 21.67 -18.44 -18.97
N LYS A 138 20.76 -18.08 -19.89
CA LYS A 138 21.16 -17.60 -21.23
C LYS A 138 21.86 -16.26 -21.10
N LYS A 139 22.80 -15.97 -22.01
CA LYS A 139 23.56 -14.71 -22.00
C LYS A 139 22.86 -13.58 -22.76
N GLU A 140 21.53 -13.50 -22.58
CA GLU A 140 20.69 -12.50 -23.23
C GLU A 140 19.62 -12.01 -22.26
N ILE A 141 19.51 -10.69 -22.12
CA ILE A 141 18.46 -10.03 -21.35
C ILE A 141 17.50 -9.37 -22.32
N ILE A 142 16.22 -9.69 -22.19
CA ILE A 142 15.12 -9.12 -22.99
C ILE A 142 14.28 -8.19 -22.11
N ASN A 143 13.80 -7.08 -22.67
CA ASN A 143 12.87 -6.22 -21.97
C ASN A 143 11.44 -6.70 -22.22
N HIS A 144 10.71 -6.95 -21.13
CA HIS A 144 9.30 -7.35 -21.16
C HIS A 144 8.40 -6.15 -20.88
N ASP A 145 7.45 -5.90 -21.78
CA ASP A 145 6.48 -4.81 -21.61
C ASP A 145 5.48 -5.16 -20.50
N LEU A 146 5.33 -4.25 -19.54
CA LEU A 146 4.40 -4.39 -18.42
C LEU A 146 2.98 -3.89 -18.73
N MET A 147 2.74 -3.31 -19.91
CA MET A 147 1.43 -2.84 -20.31
C MET A 147 0.48 -4.00 -20.61
N MET A 148 -0.72 -3.99 -20.05
CA MET A 148 -1.78 -4.96 -20.37
C MET A 148 -2.65 -4.43 -21.50
N GLU A 149 -2.46 -4.98 -22.68
CA GLU A 149 -3.22 -4.62 -23.87
C GLU A 149 -4.65 -5.17 -23.83
N THR A 150 -5.59 -4.40 -24.37
CA THR A 150 -6.97 -4.79 -24.64
C THR A 150 -7.45 -4.15 -25.95
N LYS A 151 -8.64 -4.49 -26.39
CA LYS A 151 -9.27 -3.90 -27.58
C LYS A 151 -10.55 -3.17 -27.18
N VAL A 152 -10.77 -2.01 -27.80
CA VAL A 152 -12.01 -1.26 -27.70
C VAL A 152 -12.60 -1.13 -29.11
N SER A 153 -13.89 -1.39 -29.28
CA SER A 153 -14.52 -1.57 -30.59
C SER A 153 -13.85 -2.70 -31.39
N VAL A 154 -13.94 -2.68 -32.72
CA VAL A 154 -13.45 -3.78 -33.58
C VAL A 154 -11.92 -3.87 -33.55
N ASP A 155 -11.20 -2.75 -33.77
CA ASP A 155 -9.74 -2.78 -34.01
C ASP A 155 -8.94 -1.72 -33.22
N ARG A 156 -9.55 -0.97 -32.32
CA ARG A 156 -8.85 0.09 -31.61
C ARG A 156 -8.03 -0.49 -30.48
N ARG A 157 -6.70 -0.43 -30.58
CA ARG A 157 -5.79 -0.78 -29.46
C ARG A 157 -6.00 0.15 -28.30
N ALA A 158 -6.12 -0.45 -27.13
CA ALA A 158 -6.22 0.23 -25.85
C ALA A 158 -5.47 -0.57 -24.78
N PHE A 159 -5.25 0.02 -23.64
CA PHE A 159 -4.53 -0.62 -22.56
C PHE A 159 -5.22 -0.34 -21.22
N ASN A 160 -5.16 -1.32 -20.34
CA ASN A 160 -5.45 -1.11 -18.94
C ASN A 160 -4.37 -0.22 -18.33
N ARG A 161 -4.75 0.74 -17.52
CA ARG A 161 -3.81 1.67 -16.90
C ARG A 161 -2.81 0.96 -15.99
N PRO A 162 -1.48 1.17 -16.12
CA PRO A 162 -0.45 0.58 -15.26
C PRO A 162 -0.29 1.29 -13.93
N GLU A 163 -0.91 2.48 -13.83
CA GLU A 163 -0.98 3.36 -12.65
C GLU A 163 -2.21 4.24 -12.75
N THR A 164 -2.62 4.81 -11.65
CA THR A 164 -3.77 5.71 -11.65
C THR A 164 -3.40 7.15 -12.03
N ALA A 165 -2.13 7.55 -11.91
CA ALA A 165 -1.62 8.90 -12.13
C ALA A 165 -2.04 9.49 -13.48
N THR A 166 -1.68 8.82 -14.58
CA THR A 166 -1.91 9.35 -15.94
C THR A 166 -3.37 9.71 -16.17
N MET A 167 -4.28 8.80 -15.84
CA MET A 167 -5.70 9.07 -16.02
C MET A 167 -6.24 10.12 -15.04
N THR A 168 -5.60 10.31 -13.88
CA THR A 168 -5.98 11.31 -12.88
C THR A 168 -5.60 12.72 -13.33
N TYR A 169 -4.44 12.95 -13.95
CA TYR A 169 -4.06 14.31 -14.36
C TYR A 169 -4.58 14.73 -15.73
N LEU A 170 -4.96 13.80 -16.60
CA LEU A 170 -5.45 14.12 -17.96
C LEU A 170 -6.67 15.08 -18.00
N PRO A 171 -7.68 14.97 -17.11
CA PRO A 171 -8.79 15.92 -17.07
C PRO A 171 -8.43 17.29 -16.47
N PHE A 172 -7.14 17.66 -16.41
CA PHE A 172 -6.64 18.88 -15.78
C PHE A 172 -7.47 20.12 -16.10
N LYS A 173 -7.85 20.35 -17.37
CA LYS A 173 -8.64 21.53 -17.75
C LYS A 173 -10.02 21.55 -17.10
N SER A 174 -10.68 20.40 -17.02
CA SER A 174 -11.98 20.29 -16.34
C SER A 174 -11.85 20.59 -14.85
N TYR A 175 -10.78 20.12 -14.21
CA TYR A 175 -10.49 20.46 -12.80
C TYR A 175 -10.19 21.93 -12.64
N TYR A 176 -9.36 22.51 -13.51
CA TYR A 176 -9.00 23.93 -13.45
C TYR A 176 -10.23 24.83 -13.56
N GLU A 177 -11.17 24.51 -14.47
CA GLU A 177 -12.46 25.22 -14.56
C GLU A 177 -13.30 25.03 -13.28
N PHE A 178 -13.39 23.79 -12.75
CA PHE A 178 -14.09 23.49 -11.49
C PHE A 178 -13.54 24.30 -10.32
N TYR A 179 -12.22 24.45 -10.22
CA TYR A 179 -11.54 25.25 -9.20
C TYR A 179 -11.45 26.74 -9.56
N ARG A 180 -12.31 27.21 -10.48
CA ARG A 180 -12.44 28.62 -10.85
C ARG A 180 -11.13 29.23 -11.36
N LYS A 181 -10.38 28.46 -12.10
CA LYS A 181 -9.09 28.83 -12.73
C LYS A 181 -8.05 29.29 -11.73
N LYS A 182 -7.98 28.66 -10.57
CA LYS A 182 -6.99 28.97 -9.51
C LYS A 182 -6.15 27.78 -9.17
N LEU A 183 -4.86 27.98 -9.02
CA LEU A 183 -3.89 27.09 -8.44
C LEU A 183 -3.55 27.54 -7.00
N PRO A 184 -3.04 26.69 -6.09
CA PRO A 184 -2.94 25.23 -6.25
C PRO A 184 -4.27 24.52 -5.97
N PHE A 185 -4.46 23.36 -6.57
CA PHE A 185 -5.52 22.44 -6.20
C PHE A 185 -5.03 20.99 -6.33
N GLY A 186 -5.75 20.05 -5.72
CA GLY A 186 -5.41 18.65 -5.77
C GLY A 186 -6.62 17.76 -6.02
N VAL A 187 -6.39 16.66 -6.75
CA VAL A 187 -7.36 15.58 -6.92
C VAL A 187 -6.68 14.25 -6.61
N PHE A 188 -7.46 13.28 -6.15
CA PHE A 188 -6.98 11.91 -5.96
C PHE A 188 -8.00 10.89 -6.43
N GLN A 189 -7.55 9.69 -6.72
CA GLN A 189 -8.45 8.55 -6.89
C GLN A 189 -7.92 7.31 -6.18
N ILE A 190 -8.83 6.44 -5.79
CA ILE A 190 -8.52 5.08 -5.32
C ILE A 190 -9.05 4.13 -6.38
N GLY A 191 -8.17 3.40 -7.03
CA GLY A 191 -8.58 2.60 -8.18
C GLY A 191 -7.63 1.49 -8.56
N LYS A 192 -8.10 0.60 -9.41
CA LYS A 192 -7.33 -0.52 -9.95
C LYS A 192 -6.31 -0.03 -10.98
N ALA A 193 -5.14 -0.66 -10.93
CA ALA A 193 -4.08 -0.58 -11.92
C ALA A 193 -3.60 -2.00 -12.29
N PHE A 194 -2.95 -2.13 -13.44
CA PHE A 194 -2.65 -3.42 -14.04
C PHE A 194 -1.24 -3.43 -14.61
N ARG A 195 -0.43 -4.41 -14.20
CA ARG A 195 0.92 -4.62 -14.74
C ARG A 195 1.12 -6.08 -15.11
N ASN A 196 1.51 -6.34 -16.33
CA ASN A 196 1.75 -7.69 -16.84
C ASN A 196 3.05 -8.28 -16.26
N GLU A 197 3.08 -8.42 -14.94
CA GLU A 197 4.20 -8.98 -14.18
C GLU A 197 4.50 -10.42 -14.64
N ILE A 198 5.76 -10.74 -14.86
CA ILE A 198 6.19 -12.10 -15.24
C ILE A 198 6.20 -13.04 -14.02
N SER A 199 6.64 -12.55 -12.88
CA SER A 199 6.78 -13.36 -11.66
C SER A 199 6.08 -12.69 -10.49
N PRO A 200 4.74 -12.62 -10.49
CA PRO A 200 4.01 -12.14 -9.32
C PRO A 200 4.27 -13.06 -8.13
N ARG A 201 4.54 -12.49 -6.95
CA ARG A 201 4.92 -13.22 -5.74
C ARG A 201 4.29 -12.59 -4.51
N ASN A 202 4.29 -13.37 -3.43
CA ASN A 202 3.91 -12.90 -2.11
C ASN A 202 2.48 -12.31 -2.06
N SER A 203 1.52 -13.02 -2.69
CA SER A 203 0.11 -12.63 -2.69
C SER A 203 -0.06 -11.21 -3.26
N VAL A 204 -0.82 -10.36 -2.61
CA VAL A 204 -1.14 -8.99 -3.06
C VAL A 204 0.04 -8.01 -3.00
N LEU A 205 1.20 -8.43 -2.52
CA LEU A 205 2.39 -7.59 -2.48
C LEU A 205 2.88 -7.24 -3.90
N ARG A 206 2.77 -8.18 -4.83
CA ARG A 206 3.10 -8.01 -6.24
C ARG A 206 2.10 -8.75 -7.11
N GLY A 207 0.99 -8.09 -7.42
CA GLY A 207 -0.06 -8.60 -8.29
C GLY A 207 0.01 -8.04 -9.71
N ARG A 208 -0.69 -8.70 -10.63
CA ARG A 208 -0.97 -8.18 -11.98
C ARG A 208 -2.12 -7.17 -11.97
N GLU A 209 -3.00 -7.31 -11.03
CA GLU A 209 -4.05 -6.36 -10.69
C GLU A 209 -3.85 -5.93 -9.24
N PHE A 210 -3.81 -4.62 -8.99
CA PHE A 210 -3.62 -4.04 -7.67
C PHE A 210 -4.37 -2.72 -7.55
N THR A 211 -4.44 -2.18 -6.34
CA THR A 211 -5.12 -0.91 -6.08
C THR A 211 -4.13 0.13 -5.60
N GLN A 212 -4.21 1.31 -6.20
CA GLN A 212 -3.48 2.50 -5.78
C GLN A 212 -4.44 3.57 -5.27
N ALA A 213 -3.97 4.38 -4.32
CA ALA A 213 -4.57 5.64 -3.93
C ALA A 213 -3.57 6.74 -4.29
N GLU A 214 -3.82 7.46 -5.37
CA GLU A 214 -2.89 8.47 -5.89
C GLU A 214 -3.52 9.85 -5.91
N ALA A 215 -2.78 10.80 -5.33
CA ALA A 215 -3.09 12.21 -5.33
C ALA A 215 -2.15 12.97 -6.26
N GLN A 216 -2.72 13.86 -7.08
CA GLN A 216 -2.01 14.75 -7.99
C GLN A 216 -2.36 16.19 -7.60
N ILE A 217 -1.35 16.97 -7.18
CA ILE A 217 -1.54 18.35 -6.72
C ILE A 217 -0.83 19.26 -7.72
N PHE A 218 -1.56 20.21 -8.25
CA PHE A 218 -1.10 21.12 -9.29
C PHE A 218 -0.69 22.46 -8.69
N TYR A 219 0.52 22.92 -9.04
CA TYR A 219 1.11 24.17 -8.61
C TYR A 219 1.65 24.97 -9.80
N SER A 220 1.63 26.30 -9.74
CA SER A 220 2.60 27.06 -10.54
C SER A 220 4.01 26.88 -9.98
N GLU A 221 5.03 27.18 -10.77
CA GLU A 221 6.42 27.03 -10.30
C GLU A 221 6.71 27.88 -9.07
N ASP A 222 6.17 29.10 -9.01
CA ASP A 222 6.35 30.00 -7.88
C ASP A 222 5.62 29.50 -6.63
N GLN A 223 4.37 29.11 -6.76
CA GLN A 223 3.59 28.54 -5.65
C GLN A 223 4.27 27.32 -5.06
N LYS A 224 4.89 26.46 -5.90
CA LYS A 224 5.62 25.28 -5.44
C LYS A 224 6.76 25.65 -4.49
N LYS A 225 7.43 26.79 -4.72
CA LYS A 225 8.55 27.30 -3.90
C LYS A 225 8.08 28.07 -2.68
N GLU A 226 6.99 28.85 -2.78
CA GLU A 226 6.58 29.87 -1.81
C GLU A 226 5.44 29.47 -0.88
N ILE A 227 4.78 28.30 -1.10
CA ILE A 227 3.66 27.86 -0.27
C ILE A 227 4.00 27.96 1.23
N GLU A 228 3.09 28.52 2.00
CA GLU A 228 3.27 28.64 3.45
C GLU A 228 3.19 27.27 4.15
N LEU A 229 4.13 27.08 5.06
CA LEU A 229 4.17 25.92 5.96
C LEU A 229 4.04 26.44 7.39
N ASN A 230 3.04 25.95 8.11
CA ASN A 230 2.86 26.30 9.52
C ASN A 230 3.97 25.68 10.40
N LYS A 231 4.01 26.12 11.67
CA LYS A 231 5.04 25.67 12.63
C LYS A 231 4.99 24.15 12.89
N ASP A 232 3.81 23.53 12.84
CA ASP A 232 3.66 22.11 13.10
C ASP A 232 4.25 21.28 11.95
N ILE A 233 4.05 21.72 10.71
CA ILE A 233 4.68 21.11 9.53
C ILE A 233 6.20 21.25 9.64
N LEU A 234 6.72 22.46 9.90
CA LEU A 234 8.15 22.72 9.96
C LEU A 234 8.88 21.91 11.05
N LYS A 235 8.23 21.72 12.20
CA LYS A 235 8.78 20.93 13.32
C LYS A 235 8.58 19.43 13.17
N SER A 236 7.74 18.97 12.23
CA SER A 236 7.49 17.55 12.02
C SER A 236 8.79 16.82 11.65
N GLU A 237 9.12 15.77 12.38
CA GLU A 237 10.26 14.91 12.11
C GLU A 237 9.87 13.75 11.20
N ILE A 238 10.72 13.47 10.23
CA ILE A 238 10.52 12.41 9.24
C ILE A 238 11.72 11.45 9.28
N PRO A 239 11.52 10.13 9.28
CA PRO A 239 12.60 9.14 9.27
C PRO A 239 13.20 9.02 7.85
N LEU A 240 14.16 9.86 7.53
CA LEU A 240 14.78 9.96 6.21
C LEU A 240 16.00 9.07 6.05
N TRP A 241 16.16 8.47 4.89
CA TRP A 241 17.35 7.80 4.43
C TRP A 241 17.76 8.38 3.07
N SER A 242 18.53 9.47 3.13
CA SER A 242 18.96 10.22 1.95
C SER A 242 19.90 9.40 1.07
N HIS A 243 19.98 9.71 -0.23
CA HIS A 243 20.90 9.04 -1.13
C HIS A 243 22.37 9.17 -0.66
N LYS A 244 22.71 10.28 0.02
CA LYS A 244 24.02 10.48 0.63
C LYS A 244 24.26 9.52 1.79
N ASP A 245 23.27 9.36 2.71
CA ASP A 245 23.37 8.41 3.80
C ASP A 245 23.44 6.96 3.29
N GLN A 246 22.74 6.64 2.19
CA GLN A 246 22.82 5.35 1.50
C GLN A 246 24.24 5.06 0.98
N SER A 247 24.83 6.02 0.25
CA SER A 247 26.19 5.87 -0.28
C SER A 247 27.27 5.77 0.80
N GLU A 248 27.07 6.45 1.94
CA GLU A 248 27.94 6.41 3.10
C GLU A 248 27.61 5.24 4.07
N ARG A 249 26.65 4.36 3.72
CA ARG A 249 26.18 3.23 4.54
C ARG A 249 25.73 3.62 5.94
N LYS A 250 25.16 4.81 6.08
CA LYS A 250 24.59 5.34 7.31
C LYS A 250 23.14 4.89 7.47
N LEU A 251 22.70 4.81 8.71
CA LEU A 251 21.30 4.52 9.02
C LEU A 251 20.39 5.73 8.75
N LYS A 252 19.08 5.46 8.59
CA LYS A 252 18.07 6.52 8.54
C LYS A 252 18.13 7.42 9.79
N LYS A 253 17.73 8.68 9.64
CA LYS A 253 17.70 9.67 10.71
C LYS A 253 16.35 10.35 10.75
N ASN A 254 15.87 10.67 11.95
CA ASN A 254 14.75 11.57 12.10
C ASN A 254 15.23 13.01 11.94
N ILE A 255 14.66 13.72 10.97
CA ILE A 255 15.07 15.09 10.63
C ILE A 255 13.80 15.94 10.50
N SER A 256 13.80 17.14 11.10
CA SER A 256 12.70 18.08 10.96
C SER A 256 12.61 18.63 9.52
N ILE A 257 11.39 18.87 9.07
CA ILE A 257 11.14 19.47 7.75
C ILE A 257 11.87 20.79 7.58
N GLU A 258 11.89 21.63 8.62
CA GLU A 258 12.64 22.88 8.61
C GLU A 258 14.13 22.65 8.30
N SER A 259 14.74 21.66 8.96
CA SER A 259 16.13 21.29 8.71
C SER A 259 16.35 20.73 7.29
N CYS A 260 15.37 19.98 6.76
CA CYS A 260 15.43 19.46 5.39
C CYS A 260 15.42 20.58 4.36
N LEU A 261 14.59 21.60 4.55
CA LEU A 261 14.54 22.78 3.68
C LEU A 261 15.82 23.62 3.78
N LYS A 262 16.30 23.89 5.01
CA LYS A 262 17.55 24.65 5.24
C LYS A 262 18.80 23.98 4.62
N LYS A 263 18.82 22.64 4.59
CA LYS A 263 19.92 21.85 4.02
C LYS A 263 19.68 21.46 2.56
N SER A 264 18.63 21.96 1.92
CA SER A 264 18.23 21.63 0.54
C SER A 264 18.09 20.11 0.29
N ILE A 265 17.70 19.36 1.33
CA ILE A 265 17.35 17.93 1.19
C ILE A 265 16.04 17.82 0.40
N PHE A 266 15.06 18.67 0.71
CA PHE A 266 13.84 18.82 -0.08
C PHE A 266 14.01 20.03 -1.01
N LYS A 267 13.68 19.84 -2.28
CA LYS A 267 13.87 20.84 -3.35
C LYS A 267 12.87 22.00 -3.30
N SER A 268 11.66 21.76 -2.73
CA SER A 268 10.60 22.76 -2.65
C SER A 268 9.79 22.65 -1.37
N ARG A 269 9.08 23.74 -1.03
CA ARG A 269 8.17 23.75 0.12
C ARG A 269 6.91 22.91 -0.14
N ALA A 270 6.45 22.83 -1.38
CA ALA A 270 5.36 21.95 -1.76
C ALA A 270 5.73 20.48 -1.57
N PHE A 271 6.96 20.08 -1.94
CA PHE A 271 7.47 18.74 -1.69
C PHE A 271 7.55 18.45 -0.19
N ALA A 272 8.05 19.38 0.61
CA ALA A 272 8.08 19.25 2.07
C ALA A 272 6.68 19.04 2.68
N LYS A 273 5.64 19.72 2.15
CA LYS A 273 4.25 19.54 2.54
C LYS A 273 3.72 18.15 2.16
N ALA A 274 4.06 17.66 0.97
CA ALA A 274 3.71 16.29 0.53
C ALA A 274 4.36 15.22 1.43
N MET A 275 5.63 15.37 1.77
CA MET A 275 6.35 14.49 2.69
C MET A 275 5.74 14.48 4.08
N HIS A 276 5.36 15.65 4.60
CA HIS A 276 4.63 15.74 5.87
C HIS A 276 3.30 14.99 5.83
N LEU A 277 2.51 15.18 4.75
CA LEU A 277 1.24 14.50 4.59
C LEU A 277 1.42 12.98 4.53
N ALA A 278 2.40 12.48 3.77
CA ALA A 278 2.71 11.06 3.70
C ALA A 278 3.12 10.49 5.07
N ASN A 279 3.95 11.23 5.84
CA ASN A 279 4.37 10.84 7.18
C ASN A 279 3.20 10.81 8.18
N LYS A 280 2.29 11.78 8.09
CA LYS A 280 1.06 11.80 8.89
C LYS A 280 0.16 10.62 8.57
N ILE A 281 -0.07 10.34 7.30
CA ILE A 281 -0.88 9.20 6.85
C ILE A 281 -0.33 7.88 7.38
N ILE A 282 0.97 7.63 7.20
CA ILE A 282 1.56 6.35 7.63
C ILE A 282 1.53 6.17 9.15
N SER A 283 1.63 7.27 9.90
CA SER A 283 1.53 7.25 11.36
C SER A 283 0.15 6.84 11.88
N GLU A 284 -0.93 7.12 11.13
CA GLU A 284 -2.29 6.72 11.51
C GLU A 284 -2.51 5.20 11.45
N PHE A 285 -1.68 4.45 10.73
CA PHE A 285 -1.72 2.99 10.69
C PHE A 285 -1.09 2.33 11.93
N GLY A 286 -0.36 3.11 12.76
CA GLY A 286 0.25 2.63 13.99
C GLY A 286 1.45 1.72 13.81
N PHE A 287 2.12 1.76 12.67
CA PHE A 287 3.39 1.06 12.49
C PHE A 287 4.47 1.59 13.44
N PRO A 288 5.31 0.73 14.01
CA PRO A 288 6.47 1.16 14.81
C PRO A 288 7.42 2.04 13.97
N ILE A 289 7.87 3.17 14.53
CA ILE A 289 8.67 4.16 13.80
C ILE A 289 10.01 3.58 13.27
N GLU A 290 10.58 2.62 13.97
CA GLU A 290 11.79 1.91 13.55
C GLU A 290 11.59 1.10 12.27
N ARG A 291 10.34 0.74 11.95
CA ARG A 291 9.95 0.01 10.75
C ARG A 291 9.57 0.90 9.57
N ILE A 292 9.64 2.22 9.71
CA ILE A 292 9.29 3.20 8.67
C ILE A 292 10.56 3.91 8.22
N ARG A 293 10.73 4.12 6.92
CA ARG A 293 11.73 5.05 6.37
C ARG A 293 11.22 5.70 5.08
N PHE A 294 11.71 6.91 4.81
CA PHE A 294 11.62 7.55 3.51
C PHE A 294 12.98 7.43 2.84
N ARG A 295 13.06 6.66 1.76
CA ARG A 295 14.26 6.40 0.99
C ARG A 295 14.32 7.33 -0.21
N GLN A 296 15.36 8.13 -0.32
CA GLN A 296 15.58 8.98 -1.48
C GLN A 296 16.07 8.15 -2.66
N HIS A 297 15.50 8.39 -3.83
CA HIS A 297 16.06 7.87 -5.08
C HIS A 297 17.43 8.48 -5.33
N ASN A 298 18.39 7.67 -5.78
CA ASN A 298 19.64 8.23 -6.25
C ASN A 298 19.46 8.85 -7.65
N PRO A 299 20.39 9.75 -8.09
CA PRO A 299 20.24 10.45 -9.36
C PRO A 299 20.08 9.55 -10.60
N ASN A 300 20.63 8.33 -10.55
CA ASN A 300 20.55 7.38 -11.67
C ASN A 300 19.26 6.54 -11.66
N GLU A 301 18.64 6.38 -10.49
CA GLU A 301 17.37 5.68 -10.28
C GLU A 301 16.18 6.62 -10.54
N MET A 302 16.36 7.90 -10.26
CA MET A 302 15.31 8.89 -10.36
C MET A 302 14.78 8.99 -11.78
N ALA A 303 13.46 8.93 -11.94
CA ALA A 303 12.83 9.09 -13.24
C ALA A 303 13.26 10.44 -13.87
N PHE A 304 13.57 10.43 -15.16
CA PHE A 304 14.12 11.60 -15.88
C PHE A 304 13.23 12.85 -15.84
N TYR A 305 11.95 12.68 -15.52
CA TYR A 305 10.98 13.76 -15.38
C TYR A 305 10.88 14.31 -13.95
N ALA A 306 11.38 13.58 -12.96
CA ALA A 306 11.24 13.98 -11.56
C ALA A 306 12.36 14.97 -11.14
N GLU A 307 12.01 15.94 -10.29
CA GLU A 307 12.98 16.81 -9.63
C GLU A 307 13.39 16.28 -8.27
N ASP A 308 12.47 15.66 -7.56
CA ASP A 308 12.68 14.99 -6.28
C ASP A 308 11.81 13.74 -6.22
N ALA A 309 12.34 12.63 -5.72
CA ALA A 309 11.65 11.36 -5.66
C ALA A 309 12.07 10.57 -4.41
N TRP A 310 11.08 10.15 -3.63
CA TRP A 310 11.26 9.40 -2.39
C TRP A 310 10.24 8.28 -2.27
N ASP A 311 10.70 7.11 -1.82
CA ASP A 311 9.84 6.00 -1.46
C ASP A 311 9.57 5.98 0.04
N LEU A 312 8.32 5.86 0.42
CA LEU A 312 7.95 5.48 1.78
C LEU A 312 7.98 3.96 1.89
N GLU A 313 8.87 3.46 2.72
CA GLU A 313 9.10 2.02 2.88
C GLU A 313 8.77 1.56 4.30
N ILE A 314 8.27 0.33 4.40
CA ILE A 314 7.98 -0.37 5.66
C ILE A 314 8.80 -1.65 5.74
N LYS A 315 9.44 -1.89 6.89
CA LYS A 315 10.14 -3.14 7.18
C LYS A 315 9.17 -4.17 7.75
N THR A 316 8.83 -5.18 6.98
CA THR A 316 7.95 -6.27 7.37
C THR A 316 8.71 -7.41 8.08
N ASN A 317 7.98 -8.40 8.61
CA ASN A 317 8.59 -9.58 9.23
C ASN A 317 9.03 -10.61 8.20
N SER A 318 8.22 -10.80 7.15
CA SER A 318 8.42 -11.82 6.12
C SER A 318 9.27 -11.37 4.94
N GLN A 319 9.34 -10.06 4.71
CA GLN A 319 10.15 -9.43 3.67
C GLN A 319 11.06 -8.38 4.31
N SER A 320 12.03 -7.88 3.56
CA SER A 320 12.83 -6.73 3.99
C SER A 320 12.01 -5.43 3.94
N TRP A 321 12.57 -4.35 3.44
CA TRP A 321 11.88 -3.11 3.20
C TRP A 321 10.98 -3.22 1.97
N ILE A 322 9.73 -2.77 2.12
CA ILE A 322 8.71 -2.75 1.06
C ILE A 322 8.30 -1.31 0.85
N GLU A 323 8.42 -0.83 -0.37
CA GLU A 323 7.83 0.43 -0.83
C GLU A 323 6.30 0.33 -0.74
N VAL A 324 5.68 1.23 0.02
CA VAL A 324 4.22 1.33 0.16
C VAL A 324 3.67 2.62 -0.41
N ALA A 325 4.51 3.63 -0.63
CA ALA A 325 4.14 4.83 -1.37
C ALA A 325 5.34 5.47 -2.04
N GLY A 326 5.12 6.12 -3.19
CA GLY A 326 6.03 7.05 -3.83
C GLY A 326 5.59 8.49 -3.64
N ILE A 327 6.53 9.40 -3.41
CA ILE A 327 6.31 10.85 -3.34
C ILE A 327 7.21 11.50 -4.37
N HIS A 328 6.62 12.13 -5.39
CA HIS A 328 7.36 12.62 -6.55
C HIS A 328 7.01 14.06 -6.90
N ASP A 329 8.02 14.87 -7.15
CA ASP A 329 7.88 16.14 -7.87
C ASP A 329 8.10 15.87 -9.36
N ARG A 330 7.00 15.78 -10.12
CA ARG A 330 6.99 15.42 -11.56
C ARG A 330 7.18 16.62 -12.46
N LYS A 331 7.34 17.81 -11.90
CA LYS A 331 7.36 19.09 -12.64
C LYS A 331 6.16 19.23 -13.59
N ASP A 332 6.37 19.88 -14.70
CA ASP A 332 5.41 20.09 -15.79
C ASP A 332 5.42 18.96 -16.85
N TYR A 333 6.28 17.96 -16.67
CA TYR A 333 6.58 16.97 -17.70
C TYR A 333 5.32 16.30 -18.27
N ASP A 334 4.47 15.77 -17.41
CA ASP A 334 3.30 14.98 -17.85
C ASP A 334 2.34 15.81 -18.71
N LEU A 335 1.94 16.98 -18.21
CA LEU A 335 1.04 17.88 -18.95
C LEU A 335 1.69 18.40 -20.23
N SER A 336 3.00 18.68 -20.22
CA SER A 336 3.76 19.09 -21.40
C SER A 336 3.75 18.04 -22.50
N GLN A 337 3.97 16.75 -22.14
CA GLN A 337 3.93 15.65 -23.12
C GLN A 337 2.52 15.48 -23.72
N HIS A 338 1.49 15.54 -22.86
CA HIS A 338 0.11 15.42 -23.33
C HIS A 338 -0.35 16.63 -24.12
N GLN A 339 0.07 17.86 -23.77
CA GLN A 339 -0.16 19.06 -24.58
C GLN A 339 0.44 18.90 -25.97
N LYS A 340 1.73 18.50 -26.05
CA LYS A 340 2.43 18.29 -27.32
C LYS A 340 1.77 17.22 -28.18
N MET A 341 1.35 16.10 -27.60
CA MET A 341 0.75 15.00 -28.35
C MET A 341 -0.68 15.28 -28.81
N SER A 342 -1.45 16.01 -28.01
CA SER A 342 -2.86 16.30 -28.28
C SER A 342 -3.09 17.61 -29.03
N ASN A 343 -2.10 18.50 -29.09
CA ASN A 343 -2.23 19.90 -29.54
C ASN A 343 -3.31 20.69 -28.78
N LYS A 344 -3.60 20.31 -27.51
CA LYS A 344 -4.56 21.00 -26.65
C LYS A 344 -3.81 21.78 -25.58
N ASN A 345 -4.16 23.06 -25.41
CA ASN A 345 -3.57 23.89 -24.37
C ASN A 345 -3.89 23.37 -22.96
N LEU A 346 -2.86 23.00 -22.20
CA LEU A 346 -2.94 22.58 -20.79
C LEU A 346 -2.31 23.61 -19.84
N GLU A 347 -2.06 24.82 -20.28
CA GLU A 347 -1.53 25.91 -19.45
C GLU A 347 -2.58 26.42 -18.45
N ALA A 348 -2.10 26.90 -17.33
CA ALA A 348 -2.85 27.63 -16.32
C ALA A 348 -1.98 28.81 -15.85
N GLU A 349 -2.57 30.00 -15.66
CA GLU A 349 -1.87 31.19 -15.19
C GLU A 349 -0.62 31.54 -16.05
N GLY A 350 -0.66 31.20 -17.35
CA GLY A 350 0.40 31.52 -18.31
C GLY A 350 1.54 30.48 -18.42
N SER A 351 1.47 29.37 -17.71
CA SER A 351 2.44 28.27 -17.77
C SER A 351 1.80 26.92 -17.60
N ILE A 352 2.51 25.84 -17.94
CA ILE A 352 2.07 24.48 -17.65
C ILE A 352 2.34 24.18 -16.17
N PRO A 353 1.33 23.76 -15.39
CA PRO A 353 1.52 23.48 -13.97
C PRO A 353 2.45 22.31 -13.69
N HIS A 354 3.15 22.41 -12.56
CA HIS A 354 3.90 21.30 -11.96
C HIS A 354 2.97 20.39 -11.18
N ILE A 355 3.27 19.10 -11.21
CA ILE A 355 2.52 18.06 -10.49
C ILE A 355 3.33 17.53 -9.32
N MET A 356 2.74 17.59 -8.12
CA MET A 356 3.21 16.92 -6.93
C MET A 356 2.37 15.66 -6.69
N GLU A 357 3.01 14.51 -6.68
CA GLU A 357 2.37 13.20 -6.58
C GLU A 357 2.58 12.55 -5.22
N LEU A 358 1.51 11.94 -4.68
CA LEU A 358 1.57 10.99 -3.58
C LEU A 358 0.83 9.72 -4.02
N ALA A 359 1.57 8.64 -4.22
CA ALA A 359 1.07 7.37 -4.74
C ALA A 359 1.17 6.26 -3.70
N PHE A 360 0.06 5.84 -3.09
CA PHE A 360 0.02 4.76 -2.10
C PHE A 360 -0.46 3.45 -2.71
N GLY A 361 0.31 2.37 -2.49
CA GLY A 361 -0.12 1.00 -2.81
C GLY A 361 -1.00 0.44 -1.69
N THR A 362 -2.33 0.46 -1.83
CA THR A 362 -3.24 0.03 -0.75
C THR A 362 -3.08 -1.45 -0.43
N ASP A 363 -2.81 -2.28 -1.43
CA ASP A 363 -2.60 -3.73 -1.26
C ASP A 363 -1.31 -4.03 -0.50
N ARG A 364 -0.24 -3.26 -0.74
CA ARG A 364 1.02 -3.36 0.01
C ARG A 364 0.85 -2.92 1.46
N LEU A 365 0.04 -1.89 1.73
CA LEU A 365 -0.32 -1.47 3.09
C LEU A 365 -1.09 -2.57 3.83
N VAL A 366 -2.11 -3.18 3.19
CA VAL A 366 -2.86 -4.31 3.78
C VAL A 366 -1.94 -5.46 4.12
N TYR A 367 -1.05 -5.85 3.19
CA TYR A 367 -0.07 -6.91 3.45
C TYR A 367 0.83 -6.57 4.64
N SER A 368 1.40 -5.36 4.66
CA SER A 368 2.30 -4.91 5.73
C SER A 368 1.61 -4.89 7.09
N ILE A 369 0.34 -4.48 7.16
CA ILE A 369 -0.47 -4.51 8.39
C ILE A 369 -0.62 -5.95 8.88
N LEU A 370 -1.02 -6.87 8.01
CA LEU A 370 -1.21 -8.27 8.39
C LEU A 370 0.11 -8.91 8.84
N ASP A 371 1.20 -8.66 8.13
CA ASP A 371 2.52 -9.24 8.43
C ASP A 371 3.11 -8.71 9.75
N ILE A 372 2.97 -7.42 10.04
CA ILE A 372 3.57 -6.80 11.23
C ILE A 372 2.74 -7.05 12.48
N PHE A 373 1.40 -6.98 12.38
CA PHE A 373 0.53 -7.08 13.55
C PHE A 373 0.06 -8.51 13.85
N MET A 374 0.32 -9.49 12.98
CA MET A 374 0.14 -10.90 13.29
C MET A 374 1.24 -11.39 14.24
N ASN A 375 0.83 -11.85 15.41
CA ASN A 375 1.75 -12.38 16.43
C ASN A 375 1.41 -13.83 16.74
N GLN A 376 2.45 -14.63 17.03
CA GLN A 376 2.33 -15.98 17.54
C GLN A 376 2.83 -16.00 18.97
N GLU A 377 1.98 -16.40 19.90
CA GLU A 377 2.25 -16.41 21.34
C GLU A 377 2.06 -17.81 21.90
N LYS A 378 2.81 -18.16 22.94
CA LYS A 378 2.57 -19.35 23.75
C LYS A 378 1.74 -18.98 24.98
N VAL A 379 0.59 -19.62 25.16
CA VAL A 379 -0.29 -19.43 26.30
C VAL A 379 -0.63 -20.80 26.89
N ASN A 380 -0.23 -21.09 28.11
CA ASN A 380 -0.45 -22.39 28.77
C ASN A 380 -0.06 -23.59 27.89
N ASN A 381 1.13 -23.57 27.27
CA ASN A 381 1.66 -24.53 26.31
C ASN A 381 0.94 -24.64 24.95
N ASP A 382 -0.15 -23.90 24.73
CA ASP A 382 -0.82 -23.82 23.43
C ASP A 382 -0.29 -22.65 22.60
N ASN A 383 -0.23 -22.83 21.28
CA ASN A 383 0.07 -21.75 20.36
C ASN A 383 -1.16 -20.91 20.10
N ARG A 384 -1.05 -19.61 20.36
CA ARG A 384 -2.08 -18.60 20.07
C ARG A 384 -1.63 -17.69 18.93
N ILE A 385 -2.44 -17.57 17.89
CA ILE A 385 -2.28 -16.54 16.87
C ILE A 385 -3.19 -15.37 17.23
N VAL A 386 -2.62 -14.17 17.22
CA VAL A 386 -3.36 -12.95 17.53
C VAL A 386 -2.97 -11.83 16.58
N LEU A 387 -3.97 -11.19 15.99
CA LEU A 387 -3.79 -10.00 15.14
C LEU A 387 -3.96 -8.75 16.00
N LYS A 388 -2.85 -8.12 16.40
CA LYS A 388 -2.83 -6.97 17.31
C LYS A 388 -3.03 -5.63 16.58
N LEU A 389 -4.15 -5.50 15.88
CA LEU A 389 -4.47 -4.27 15.15
C LEU A 389 -4.57 -3.05 16.08
N PRO A 390 -3.96 -1.90 15.71
CA PRO A 390 -4.22 -0.61 16.30
C PRO A 390 -5.70 -0.19 16.20
N SER A 391 -6.15 0.67 17.10
CA SER A 391 -7.56 1.10 17.16
C SER A 391 -8.06 1.77 15.87
N SER A 392 -7.18 2.46 15.16
CA SER A 392 -7.49 3.14 13.89
C SER A 392 -7.93 2.21 12.76
N ILE A 393 -7.46 0.95 12.80
CA ILE A 393 -7.70 -0.05 11.73
C ILE A 393 -8.37 -1.33 12.25
N GLN A 394 -9.04 -1.28 13.40
CA GLN A 394 -9.81 -2.41 13.92
C GLN A 394 -10.93 -2.81 12.97
N LEU A 395 -11.05 -4.12 12.73
CA LEU A 395 -12.09 -4.68 11.85
C LEU A 395 -13.45 -4.72 12.56
N ASN A 396 -13.44 -5.14 13.83
CA ASN A 396 -14.64 -5.30 14.64
C ASN A 396 -14.40 -4.68 16.02
N LYS A 397 -15.35 -3.86 16.47
CA LYS A 397 -15.30 -3.26 17.82
C LYS A 397 -15.54 -4.32 18.89
N PHE A 398 -16.57 -5.14 18.69
CA PHE A 398 -16.99 -6.19 19.61
C PHE A 398 -17.33 -7.49 18.90
N ALA A 399 -17.19 -8.61 19.64
CA ALA A 399 -17.80 -9.88 19.29
C ALA A 399 -18.63 -10.37 20.49
N VAL A 400 -19.86 -10.79 20.27
CA VAL A 400 -20.82 -11.23 21.29
C VAL A 400 -21.01 -12.74 21.21
N PHE A 401 -20.87 -13.41 22.35
CA PHE A 401 -20.99 -14.87 22.46
C PHE A 401 -21.98 -15.27 23.54
N PRO A 402 -23.08 -15.99 23.24
CA PRO A 402 -23.81 -16.69 24.27
C PRO A 402 -22.95 -17.85 24.79
N LEU A 403 -22.90 -18.08 26.10
CA LEU A 403 -22.17 -19.22 26.65
C LEU A 403 -22.72 -20.55 26.08
N GLN A 404 -24.03 -20.65 25.95
CA GLN A 404 -24.76 -21.75 25.32
C GLN A 404 -25.92 -21.21 24.46
N LYS A 405 -26.50 -22.08 23.60
CA LYS A 405 -27.62 -21.72 22.70
C LYS A 405 -29.00 -21.97 23.30
N LYS A 406 -29.12 -22.04 24.62
CA LYS A 406 -30.38 -22.40 25.33
C LYS A 406 -30.59 -21.48 26.52
N ASP A 407 -31.72 -21.65 27.18
CA ASP A 407 -32.05 -20.99 28.45
C ASP A 407 -32.10 -19.46 28.36
N GLY A 408 -32.47 -18.90 27.19
CA GLY A 408 -32.56 -17.44 26.97
C GLY A 408 -31.22 -16.72 26.70
N LEU A 409 -30.08 -17.44 26.72
CA LEU A 409 -28.75 -16.84 26.52
C LEU A 409 -28.53 -16.40 25.06
N LEU A 410 -29.06 -17.15 24.08
CA LEU A 410 -28.97 -16.81 22.68
C LEU A 410 -29.75 -15.53 22.37
N GLU A 411 -30.99 -15.46 22.84
CA GLU A 411 -31.90 -14.32 22.65
C GLU A 411 -31.28 -13.06 23.29
N LYS A 412 -30.74 -13.19 24.50
CA LYS A 412 -30.03 -12.09 25.18
C LYS A 412 -28.78 -11.63 24.44
N ALA A 413 -28.02 -12.57 23.84
CA ALA A 413 -26.86 -12.24 23.01
C ALA A 413 -27.27 -11.50 21.72
N GLN A 414 -28.38 -11.88 21.11
CA GLN A 414 -28.94 -11.21 19.93
C GLN A 414 -29.42 -9.79 20.27
N GLU A 415 -30.08 -9.60 21.41
CA GLU A 415 -30.50 -8.28 21.92
C GLU A 415 -29.29 -7.37 22.09
N ILE A 416 -28.26 -7.83 22.79
CA ILE A 416 -27.04 -7.04 23.03
C ILE A 416 -26.28 -6.75 21.73
N HIS A 417 -26.22 -7.74 20.84
CA HIS A 417 -25.64 -7.55 19.51
C HIS A 417 -26.35 -6.44 18.73
N SER A 418 -27.70 -6.44 18.72
CA SER A 418 -28.50 -5.39 18.04
C SER A 418 -28.24 -4.01 18.62
N ILE A 419 -28.26 -3.87 19.95
CA ILE A 419 -27.98 -2.61 20.65
C ILE A 419 -26.58 -2.09 20.30
N LEU A 420 -25.57 -2.96 20.26
CA LEU A 420 -24.21 -2.56 19.93
C LEU A 420 -24.07 -2.23 18.45
N ASN A 421 -24.76 -2.96 17.57
CA ASN A 421 -24.68 -2.74 16.11
C ASN A 421 -25.37 -1.45 15.65
N GLU A 422 -26.28 -0.90 16.44
CA GLU A 422 -26.84 0.45 16.24
C GLU A 422 -25.81 1.56 16.54
N LYS A 423 -24.84 1.30 17.42
CA LYS A 423 -23.82 2.28 17.85
C LYS A 423 -22.50 2.15 17.14
N TYR A 424 -22.15 0.93 16.71
CA TYR A 424 -20.83 0.61 16.18
C TYR A 424 -20.95 -0.22 14.91
N ASP A 425 -20.19 0.15 13.92
CA ASP A 425 -20.04 -0.66 12.73
C ASP A 425 -19.31 -1.98 13.06
N ASN A 426 -19.78 -3.06 12.41
CA ASN A 426 -19.09 -4.35 12.47
C ASN A 426 -18.99 -4.98 13.89
N VAL A 427 -20.11 -5.12 14.57
CA VAL A 427 -20.25 -6.03 15.71
C VAL A 427 -20.52 -7.44 15.23
N ILE A 428 -19.86 -8.45 15.78
CA ILE A 428 -20.01 -9.86 15.40
C ILE A 428 -20.80 -10.60 16.49
N ILE A 429 -21.70 -11.48 16.07
CA ILE A 429 -22.24 -12.54 16.94
C ILE A 429 -21.68 -13.90 16.50
N ASP A 430 -21.05 -14.66 17.40
CA ASP A 430 -20.51 -15.99 17.11
C ASP A 430 -21.10 -17.03 18.06
N ILE A 431 -21.77 -18.02 17.48
CA ILE A 431 -22.51 -19.07 18.19
C ILE A 431 -21.99 -20.48 17.92
N SER A 432 -20.88 -20.60 17.15
CA SER A 432 -20.37 -21.87 16.65
C SER A 432 -19.22 -22.43 17.49
N GLY A 433 -19.34 -23.68 17.94
CA GLY A 433 -18.32 -24.39 18.71
C GLY A 433 -18.22 -23.92 20.17
N SER A 434 -17.16 -24.35 20.88
CA SER A 434 -16.93 -23.96 22.28
C SER A 434 -16.53 -22.49 22.42
N ILE A 435 -16.77 -21.92 23.59
CA ILE A 435 -16.44 -20.52 23.91
C ILE A 435 -14.96 -20.23 23.66
N GLY A 436 -14.06 -21.13 24.03
CA GLY A 436 -12.62 -20.98 23.79
C GLY A 436 -12.27 -20.89 22.31
N LYS A 437 -12.95 -21.69 21.45
CA LYS A 437 -12.75 -21.63 19.97
C LYS A 437 -13.26 -20.31 19.40
N ARG A 438 -14.34 -19.74 19.95
CA ARG A 438 -14.86 -18.42 19.52
C ARG A 438 -13.89 -17.30 19.87
N TYR A 439 -13.32 -17.30 21.08
CA TYR A 439 -12.26 -16.36 21.45
C TYR A 439 -11.07 -16.47 20.50
N ARG A 440 -10.59 -17.69 20.19
CA ARG A 440 -9.45 -17.89 19.31
C ARG A 440 -9.71 -17.33 17.90
N ARG A 441 -10.90 -17.56 17.33
CA ARG A 441 -11.26 -16.98 16.02
C ARG A 441 -11.22 -15.45 16.03
N GLN A 442 -11.69 -14.82 17.12
CA GLN A 442 -11.67 -13.36 17.23
C GLN A 442 -10.28 -12.80 17.49
N ASP A 443 -9.44 -13.51 18.24
CA ASP A 443 -8.03 -13.19 18.39
C ASP A 443 -7.33 -13.20 17.01
N GLU A 444 -7.59 -14.22 16.20
CA GLU A 444 -7.00 -14.39 14.86
C GLU A 444 -7.43 -13.29 13.86
N ILE A 445 -8.59 -12.68 13.99
CA ILE A 445 -9.06 -11.58 13.11
C ILE A 445 -8.95 -10.19 13.74
N GLY A 446 -8.39 -10.09 14.94
CA GLY A 446 -8.05 -8.82 15.57
C GLY A 446 -9.20 -8.09 16.26
N THR A 447 -10.30 -8.77 16.62
CA THR A 447 -11.39 -8.16 17.40
C THR A 447 -10.89 -7.80 18.80
N LYS A 448 -10.97 -6.51 19.17
CA LYS A 448 -10.38 -6.01 20.41
C LYS A 448 -11.06 -6.53 21.68
N ASN A 449 -12.40 -6.55 21.68
CA ASN A 449 -13.18 -6.90 22.84
C ASN A 449 -14.20 -7.99 22.51
N CYS A 450 -14.23 -9.05 23.32
CA CYS A 450 -15.22 -10.10 23.21
C CYS A 450 -16.14 -10.10 24.44
N ILE A 451 -17.44 -10.13 24.23
CA ILE A 451 -18.48 -10.08 25.24
C ILE A 451 -19.10 -11.49 25.38
N THR A 452 -19.11 -12.04 26.57
CA THR A 452 -19.77 -13.30 26.86
C THR A 452 -21.04 -13.07 27.67
N ILE A 453 -22.12 -13.68 27.19
CA ILE A 453 -23.44 -13.71 27.81
C ILE A 453 -23.59 -15.04 28.54
N ASP A 454 -23.74 -14.98 29.83
CA ASP A 454 -23.84 -16.12 30.73
C ASP A 454 -25.10 -16.06 31.62
N TYR A 455 -25.28 -17.01 32.52
CA TYR A 455 -26.48 -17.09 33.38
C TYR A 455 -26.60 -15.91 34.37
N ASP A 456 -25.49 -15.31 34.75
CA ASP A 456 -25.54 -14.11 35.61
C ASP A 456 -25.99 -12.89 34.83
N THR A 457 -25.69 -12.83 33.52
CA THR A 457 -26.20 -11.78 32.63
C THR A 457 -27.74 -11.70 32.67
N LEU A 458 -28.43 -12.85 32.76
CA LEU A 458 -29.88 -12.89 32.80
C LEU A 458 -30.43 -12.38 34.16
N LYS A 459 -29.64 -12.47 35.25
CA LYS A 459 -30.05 -12.08 36.56
C LYS A 459 -29.81 -10.60 36.87
N ASP A 460 -28.65 -10.07 36.48
CA ASP A 460 -28.16 -8.78 36.97
C ASP A 460 -27.84 -7.76 35.87
N ASN A 461 -28.11 -8.11 34.59
CA ASN A 461 -27.81 -7.29 33.42
C ASN A 461 -26.33 -6.88 33.33
N THR A 462 -25.42 -7.77 33.72
CA THR A 462 -23.97 -7.60 33.51
C THR A 462 -23.46 -8.59 32.45
N VAL A 463 -22.31 -8.30 31.87
CA VAL A 463 -21.65 -9.16 30.88
C VAL A 463 -20.18 -9.30 31.21
N THR A 464 -19.57 -10.40 30.80
CA THR A 464 -18.11 -10.54 30.86
C THR A 464 -17.51 -9.99 29.57
N ILE A 465 -16.63 -9.00 29.67
CA ILE A 465 -15.85 -8.47 28.56
C ILE A 465 -14.40 -8.94 28.68
N ARG A 466 -13.84 -9.49 27.60
CA ARG A 466 -12.44 -9.92 27.51
C ARG A 466 -11.67 -9.04 26.53
N ASP A 467 -10.57 -8.51 27.00
CA ASP A 467 -9.59 -7.80 26.15
C ASP A 467 -8.71 -8.79 25.39
N ARG A 468 -8.53 -8.56 24.09
CA ARG A 468 -7.72 -9.40 23.18
C ARG A 468 -6.26 -9.50 23.61
N ASP A 469 -5.63 -8.37 23.95
CA ASP A 469 -4.19 -8.30 24.14
C ASP A 469 -3.74 -8.88 25.48
N THR A 470 -4.47 -8.55 26.54
CA THR A 470 -4.18 -8.99 27.92
C THR A 470 -4.88 -10.29 28.31
N MET A 471 -5.92 -10.69 27.57
CA MET A 471 -6.86 -11.77 27.89
C MET A 471 -7.61 -11.58 29.24
N VAL A 472 -7.45 -10.44 29.87
CA VAL A 472 -8.14 -10.12 31.13
C VAL A 472 -9.64 -10.04 30.87
N GLN A 473 -10.40 -10.67 31.75
CA GLN A 473 -11.86 -10.65 31.76
C GLN A 473 -12.36 -9.77 32.90
N LYS A 474 -13.33 -8.92 32.60
CA LYS A 474 -13.99 -8.06 33.57
C LYS A 474 -15.49 -8.18 33.42
N ARG A 475 -16.20 -8.11 34.57
CA ARG A 475 -17.66 -8.05 34.55
C ARG A 475 -18.10 -6.59 34.59
N ILE A 476 -18.97 -6.18 33.67
CA ILE A 476 -19.46 -4.81 33.54
C ILE A 476 -20.96 -4.81 33.26
N LYS A 477 -21.66 -3.72 33.60
CA LYS A 477 -23.06 -3.54 33.28
C LYS A 477 -23.25 -3.34 31.76
N ILE A 478 -24.32 -3.90 31.18
CA ILE A 478 -24.64 -3.76 29.74
C ILE A 478 -24.68 -2.28 29.33
N LYS A 479 -25.24 -1.40 30.16
CA LYS A 479 -25.29 0.05 29.90
C LYS A 479 -23.94 0.74 29.81
N ASP A 480 -22.87 0.15 30.32
CA ASP A 480 -21.52 0.69 30.36
C ASP A 480 -20.66 0.19 29.15
N LEU A 481 -21.24 -0.62 28.25
CA LEU A 481 -20.64 -1.01 26.98
C LEU A 481 -20.46 0.22 26.07
N LYS A 482 -19.20 0.64 25.89
CA LYS A 482 -18.81 1.82 25.08
C LYS A 482 -17.87 1.45 23.94
#